data_e0d99f1b0aa5efda16d0dca5c765a596
#
_entry.id   e0d99f1b0aa5efda16d0dca5c765a596
#
_cell.length_a   1.000
_cell.length_b   1.000
_cell.length_c   1.000
_cell.angle_alpha   90.00
_cell.angle_beta   90.00
_cell.angle_gamma   90.00
#
_symmetry.space_group_name_H-M   'P 1'
#
loop_
_entity.id
_entity.type
_entity.pdbx_description
1 polymer ?
#
loop_
_entity_poly.entity_id
_entity_poly.type
_entity_poly.pdbx_seq_one_letter_code
_entity_poly.pdbx_strand_id
1 'polypeptide(L)'
;MTDQPVPDFVAQERERQAAFFAARQPGEAGFEGSAYRLPPENRLSNLNPAIRDLAARYFDDNAIAWHQHAAHGLSSQVCCLNFLMPLATHPDMLARLVQSALGGDLPEMLEVEKGPDGEAWFVGFEWVGSENYLNEWPPTGKPKRGANVTSADAVLRFRQAGKMETLLVEWKYTETYGSPPQAKSEPERLRRYQAIAFAPFGPIRSDAGLKPTELFWEPFYQLFRQ
;
A
#
# COMPACT_ATOMS: atom_id res chain seq x y z
N MET A 1 -36.45 21.31 2.74
CA MET A 1 -35.02 21.08 2.41
C MET A 1 -34.97 19.69 1.84
N THR A 2 -34.79 19.57 0.53
CA THR A 2 -34.67 18.28 -0.15
C THR A 2 -33.30 17.74 0.22
N ASP A 3 -33.31 16.64 0.94
CA ASP A 3 -32.10 15.86 1.28
C ASP A 3 -31.54 15.30 -0.03
N GLN A 4 -30.57 16.01 -0.64
CA GLN A 4 -29.86 15.51 -1.80
C GLN A 4 -29.00 14.37 -1.32
N PRO A 5 -29.08 13.18 -1.92
CA PRO A 5 -28.24 12.06 -1.52
C PRO A 5 -26.78 12.49 -1.67
N VAL A 6 -25.97 12.28 -0.61
CA VAL A 6 -24.52 12.52 -0.67
C VAL A 6 -23.97 11.64 -1.79
N PRO A 7 -23.32 12.22 -2.80
CA PRO A 7 -22.77 11.44 -3.90
C PRO A 7 -21.81 10.38 -3.38
N ASP A 8 -21.85 9.18 -3.95
CA ASP A 8 -20.92 8.10 -3.65
C ASP A 8 -19.48 8.59 -3.85
N PHE A 9 -18.64 8.43 -2.83
CA PHE A 9 -17.24 8.85 -2.84
C PHE A 9 -16.49 8.33 -4.08
N VAL A 10 -16.71 7.07 -4.44
CA VAL A 10 -16.06 6.45 -5.62
C VAL A 10 -16.49 7.14 -6.91
N ALA A 11 -17.77 7.50 -7.03
CA ALA A 11 -18.28 8.22 -8.20
C ALA A 11 -17.66 9.63 -8.29
N GLN A 12 -17.59 10.35 -7.18
CA GLN A 12 -16.94 11.67 -7.14
C GLN A 12 -15.47 11.59 -7.55
N GLU A 13 -14.73 10.60 -7.03
CA GLU A 13 -13.32 10.44 -7.36
C GLU A 13 -13.10 10.03 -8.83
N ARG A 14 -13.98 9.23 -9.41
CA ARG A 14 -13.97 8.95 -10.86
C ARG A 14 -14.11 10.23 -11.69
N GLU A 15 -15.05 11.08 -11.33
CA GLU A 15 -15.25 12.36 -12.02
C GLU A 15 -14.05 13.29 -11.86
N ARG A 16 -13.48 13.40 -10.66
CA ARG A 16 -12.28 14.20 -10.39
C ARG A 16 -11.08 13.73 -11.20
N GLN A 17 -10.82 12.43 -11.22
CA GLN A 17 -9.71 11.86 -11.96
C GLN A 17 -9.92 11.98 -13.49
N ALA A 18 -11.14 11.80 -13.98
CA ALA A 18 -11.47 12.03 -15.37
C ALA A 18 -11.21 13.49 -15.79
N ALA A 19 -11.65 14.45 -14.99
CA ALA A 19 -11.39 15.88 -15.21
C ALA A 19 -9.89 16.20 -15.15
N PHE A 20 -9.17 15.63 -14.21
CA PHE A 20 -7.72 15.80 -14.08
C PHE A 20 -6.97 15.30 -15.33
N PHE A 21 -7.28 14.10 -15.81
CA PHE A 21 -6.65 13.55 -17.00
C PHE A 21 -7.02 14.32 -18.26
N ALA A 22 -8.29 14.70 -18.43
CA ALA A 22 -8.72 15.52 -19.56
C ALA A 22 -7.98 16.87 -19.64
N ALA A 23 -7.72 17.49 -18.49
CA ALA A 23 -7.00 18.76 -18.41
C ALA A 23 -5.48 18.64 -18.60
N ARG A 24 -4.88 17.53 -18.15
CA ARG A 24 -3.42 17.36 -18.08
C ARG A 24 -2.87 16.46 -19.17
N GLN A 25 -3.70 15.58 -19.74
CA GLN A 25 -3.32 14.53 -20.68
C GLN A 25 -4.36 14.42 -21.80
N PRO A 26 -4.63 15.52 -22.52
CA PRO A 26 -5.61 15.49 -23.60
C PRO A 26 -5.18 14.50 -24.68
N GLY A 27 -6.04 13.53 -24.99
CA GLY A 27 -5.77 12.47 -25.96
C GLY A 27 -5.23 11.16 -25.40
N GLU A 28 -4.83 11.10 -24.13
CA GLU A 28 -4.38 9.86 -23.48
C GLU A 28 -5.44 9.26 -22.55
N ALA A 29 -6.33 10.10 -22.01
CA ALA A 29 -7.44 9.65 -21.15
C ALA A 29 -8.49 8.86 -21.96
N GLY A 30 -9.22 7.99 -21.27
CA GLY A 30 -10.31 7.22 -21.88
C GLY A 30 -9.92 5.82 -22.31
N PHE A 31 -8.78 5.30 -21.87
CA PHE A 31 -8.36 3.93 -22.13
C PHE A 31 -9.46 2.92 -21.74
N GLU A 32 -9.78 1.99 -22.65
CA GLU A 32 -10.86 1.02 -22.51
C GLU A 32 -12.22 1.65 -22.16
N GLY A 33 -12.50 2.86 -22.68
CA GLY A 33 -13.77 3.56 -22.47
C GLY A 33 -13.94 4.20 -21.08
N SER A 34 -12.89 4.21 -20.24
CA SER A 34 -12.94 4.77 -18.88
C SER A 34 -12.16 6.09 -18.82
N ALA A 35 -12.85 7.23 -18.69
CA ALA A 35 -12.24 8.57 -18.72
C ALA A 35 -11.17 8.80 -17.63
N TYR A 36 -11.18 8.01 -16.55
CA TYR A 36 -10.22 8.04 -15.45
C TYR A 36 -9.12 6.96 -15.58
N ARG A 37 -8.87 6.44 -16.81
CA ARG A 37 -7.80 5.47 -17.09
C ARG A 37 -6.90 5.98 -18.20
N LEU A 38 -5.60 5.72 -18.03
CA LEU A 38 -4.57 5.92 -19.04
C LEU A 38 -4.15 4.56 -19.61
N PRO A 39 -3.55 4.53 -20.82
CA PRO A 39 -2.85 3.34 -21.31
C PRO A 39 -1.79 2.86 -20.29
N PRO A 40 -1.58 1.56 -20.13
CA PRO A 40 -0.64 1.01 -19.15
C PRO A 40 0.80 1.54 -19.28
N GLU A 41 1.26 1.83 -20.50
CA GLU A 41 2.56 2.43 -20.79
C GLU A 41 2.69 3.85 -20.24
N ASN A 42 1.57 4.57 -20.07
CA ASN A 42 1.51 5.94 -19.57
C ASN A 42 1.27 6.02 -18.05
N ARG A 43 1.45 4.91 -17.31
CA ARG A 43 1.21 4.84 -15.85
C ARG A 43 1.92 5.92 -15.05
N LEU A 44 3.12 6.33 -15.45
CA LEU A 44 3.87 7.39 -14.75
C LEU A 44 3.18 8.75 -14.85
N SER A 45 2.35 8.96 -15.86
CA SER A 45 1.55 10.18 -16.00
C SER A 45 0.47 10.32 -14.92
N ASN A 46 0.12 9.23 -14.24
CA ASN A 46 -0.77 9.22 -13.07
C ASN A 46 -0.07 9.73 -11.77
N LEU A 47 1.25 9.82 -11.77
CA LEU A 47 2.02 10.39 -10.68
C LEU A 47 2.09 11.92 -10.75
N ASN A 48 2.25 12.54 -9.58
CA ASN A 48 2.63 13.94 -9.51
C ASN A 48 3.92 14.17 -10.32
N PRO A 49 3.97 15.16 -11.22
CA PRO A 49 5.16 15.44 -12.03
C PRO A 49 6.47 15.54 -11.23
N ALA A 50 6.40 16.07 -10.01
CA ALA A 50 7.58 16.25 -9.15
C ALA A 50 8.23 14.93 -8.68
N ILE A 51 7.50 13.81 -8.71
CA ILE A 51 8.01 12.51 -8.23
C ILE A 51 8.13 11.45 -9.34
N ARG A 52 7.76 11.73 -10.58
CA ARG A 52 7.71 10.73 -11.65
C ARG A 52 9.02 9.99 -11.86
N ASP A 53 10.09 10.75 -12.10
CA ASP A 53 11.42 10.19 -12.34
C ASP A 53 11.98 9.54 -11.09
N LEU A 54 11.72 10.14 -9.93
CA LEU A 54 12.13 9.61 -8.64
C LEU A 54 11.48 8.25 -8.37
N ALA A 55 10.16 8.16 -8.57
CA ALA A 55 9.40 6.92 -8.40
C ALA A 55 9.84 5.84 -9.40
N ALA A 56 10.06 6.20 -10.66
CA ALA A 56 10.53 5.25 -11.67
C ALA A 56 11.88 4.64 -11.26
N ARG A 57 12.88 5.49 -10.93
CA ARG A 57 14.21 5.03 -10.49
C ARG A 57 14.12 4.18 -9.22
N TYR A 58 13.37 4.65 -8.22
CA TYR A 58 13.22 3.91 -6.96
C TYR A 58 12.60 2.52 -7.17
N PHE A 59 11.59 2.40 -8.04
CA PHE A 59 10.97 1.11 -8.35
C PHE A 59 11.93 0.18 -9.10
N ASP A 60 12.70 0.72 -10.05
CA ASP A 60 13.69 -0.04 -10.80
C ASP A 60 14.85 -0.50 -9.90
N ASP A 61 15.43 0.39 -9.10
CA ASP A 61 16.55 0.11 -8.19
C ASP A 61 16.20 -0.96 -7.14
N ASN A 62 14.94 -0.97 -6.68
CA ASN A 62 14.44 -1.91 -5.69
C ASN A 62 13.71 -3.12 -6.28
N ALA A 63 13.69 -3.26 -7.61
CA ALA A 63 12.96 -4.31 -8.33
C ALA A 63 11.50 -4.42 -7.91
N ILE A 64 10.83 -3.28 -7.67
CA ILE A 64 9.42 -3.22 -7.26
C ILE A 64 8.52 -3.38 -8.50
N ALA A 65 7.48 -4.20 -8.36
CA ALA A 65 6.48 -4.34 -9.42
C ALA A 65 5.45 -3.21 -9.34
N TRP A 66 5.17 -2.56 -10.47
CA TRP A 66 4.00 -1.71 -10.59
C TRP A 66 2.73 -2.56 -10.58
N HIS A 67 1.72 -2.12 -9.85
CA HIS A 67 0.42 -2.77 -9.89
C HIS A 67 -0.17 -2.69 -11.31
N GLN A 68 -0.92 -3.70 -11.71
CA GLN A 68 -1.59 -3.74 -13.02
C GLN A 68 -2.53 -2.53 -13.23
N HIS A 69 -2.98 -1.89 -12.16
CA HIS A 69 -3.86 -0.72 -12.18
C HIS A 69 -3.11 0.60 -11.93
N ALA A 70 -1.78 0.66 -12.05
CA ALA A 70 -1.01 1.89 -11.83
C ALA A 70 -1.40 3.03 -12.79
N ALA A 71 -1.91 2.70 -13.98
CA ALA A 71 -2.44 3.67 -14.94
C ALA A 71 -3.89 4.11 -14.67
N HIS A 72 -4.50 3.62 -13.60
CA HIS A 72 -5.87 3.94 -13.21
C HIS A 72 -5.87 5.08 -12.20
N GLY A 73 -6.63 6.15 -12.41
CA GLY A 73 -6.69 7.33 -11.53
C GLY A 73 -7.11 7.03 -10.09
N LEU A 74 -7.75 5.88 -9.85
CA LEU A 74 -8.13 5.41 -8.51
C LEU A 74 -7.16 4.35 -7.96
N SER A 75 -5.93 4.26 -8.46
CA SER A 75 -4.91 3.33 -7.95
C SER A 75 -4.48 3.71 -6.54
N SER A 76 -4.64 2.81 -5.57
CA SER A 76 -4.17 2.99 -4.19
C SER A 76 -2.64 3.10 -4.14
N GLN A 77 -1.91 2.27 -4.89
CA GLN A 77 -0.45 2.37 -4.99
C GLN A 77 0.01 3.77 -5.43
N VAL A 78 -0.58 4.29 -6.50
CA VAL A 78 -0.24 5.63 -7.01
C VAL A 78 -0.68 6.73 -6.04
N CYS A 79 -1.84 6.58 -5.39
CA CYS A 79 -2.30 7.51 -4.36
C CYS A 79 -1.31 7.54 -3.18
N CYS A 80 -0.88 6.39 -2.69
CA CYS A 80 0.14 6.27 -1.63
C CYS A 80 1.44 6.98 -2.01
N LEU A 81 1.97 6.70 -3.22
CA LEU A 81 3.18 7.34 -3.74
C LEU A 81 3.04 8.85 -3.84
N ASN A 82 1.94 9.34 -4.43
CA ASN A 82 1.69 10.77 -4.57
C ASN A 82 1.62 11.51 -3.23
N PHE A 83 1.18 10.84 -2.18
CA PHE A 83 1.08 11.41 -0.85
C PHE A 83 2.38 11.32 -0.05
N LEU A 84 3.01 10.15 0.03
CA LEU A 84 4.13 9.90 0.94
C LEU A 84 5.51 10.14 0.30
N MET A 85 5.69 9.91 -1.01
CA MET A 85 7.01 10.03 -1.63
C MET A 85 7.58 11.46 -1.59
N PRO A 86 6.78 12.54 -1.73
CA PRO A 86 7.30 13.90 -1.51
C PRO A 86 7.85 14.15 -0.11
N LEU A 87 7.48 13.33 0.87
CA LEU A 87 7.91 13.43 2.26
C LEU A 87 9.11 12.53 2.58
N ALA A 88 9.57 11.70 1.64
CA ALA A 88 10.55 10.65 1.91
C ALA A 88 11.85 11.15 2.56
N THR A 89 12.30 12.37 2.21
CA THR A 89 13.49 13.02 2.76
C THR A 89 13.17 14.05 3.85
N HIS A 90 11.92 14.12 4.32
CA HIS A 90 11.45 15.14 5.27
C HIS A 90 11.02 14.52 6.61
N PRO A 91 11.99 14.11 7.48
CA PRO A 91 11.68 13.42 8.73
C PRO A 91 10.76 14.23 9.65
N ASP A 92 10.91 15.54 9.71
CA ASP A 92 10.07 16.40 10.56
C ASP A 92 8.59 16.40 10.13
N MET A 93 8.32 16.34 8.82
CA MET A 93 6.97 16.28 8.29
C MET A 93 6.35 14.90 8.56
N LEU A 94 7.12 13.83 8.35
CA LEU A 94 6.69 12.48 8.66
C LEU A 94 6.45 12.28 10.17
N ALA A 95 7.30 12.87 11.03
CA ALA A 95 7.11 12.84 12.48
C ALA A 95 5.77 13.45 12.89
N ARG A 96 5.41 14.59 12.31
CA ARG A 96 4.10 15.24 12.55
C ARG A 96 2.94 14.41 12.02
N LEU A 97 3.11 13.76 10.87
CA LEU A 97 2.11 12.85 10.32
C LEU A 97 1.87 11.66 11.26
N VAL A 98 2.95 11.01 11.72
CA VAL A 98 2.88 9.90 12.67
C VAL A 98 2.24 10.34 13.98
N GLN A 99 2.65 11.48 14.55
CA GLN A 99 2.07 12.04 15.76
C GLN A 99 0.56 12.32 15.59
N SER A 100 0.17 12.87 14.44
CA SER A 100 -1.25 13.14 14.15
C SER A 100 -2.08 11.87 14.04
N ALA A 101 -1.50 10.80 13.51
CA ALA A 101 -2.20 9.53 13.31
C ALA A 101 -2.28 8.66 14.57
N LEU A 102 -1.20 8.60 15.35
CA LEU A 102 -1.08 7.68 16.49
C LEU A 102 -1.20 8.37 17.84
N GLY A 103 -1.07 9.68 17.90
CA GLY A 103 -1.00 10.46 19.14
C GLY A 103 0.37 10.38 19.83
N GLY A 104 0.44 10.89 21.07
CA GLY A 104 1.66 10.87 21.87
C GLY A 104 2.65 11.99 21.52
N ASP A 105 3.90 11.82 21.98
CA ASP A 105 4.97 12.75 21.71
C ASP A 105 5.44 12.72 20.27
N LEU A 106 6.04 13.81 19.80
CA LEU A 106 6.63 13.85 18.45
C LEU A 106 7.75 12.81 18.35
N PRO A 107 7.66 11.83 17.42
CA PRO A 107 8.66 10.79 17.31
C PRO A 107 9.93 11.28 16.60
N GLU A 108 11.06 10.65 16.91
CA GLU A 108 12.29 10.75 16.12
C GLU A 108 12.21 9.78 14.95
N MET A 109 12.12 10.29 13.72
CA MET A 109 12.10 9.41 12.54
C MET A 109 13.47 8.77 12.31
N LEU A 110 13.47 7.50 11.92
CA LEU A 110 14.66 6.73 11.60
C LEU A 110 14.71 6.43 10.10
N GLU A 111 15.92 6.40 9.55
CA GLU A 111 16.13 6.00 8.16
C GLU A 111 15.57 4.58 7.94
N VAL A 112 14.81 4.41 6.87
CA VAL A 112 14.28 3.12 6.41
C VAL A 112 15.20 2.50 5.37
N GLU A 113 15.55 3.27 4.35
CA GLU A 113 16.38 2.85 3.23
C GLU A 113 17.00 4.06 2.52
N LYS A 114 17.80 3.83 1.49
CA LYS A 114 18.35 4.90 0.65
C LYS A 114 17.45 5.18 -0.53
N GLY A 115 17.30 6.44 -0.84
CA GLY A 115 16.71 6.88 -2.09
C GLY A 115 17.64 6.70 -3.29
N PRO A 116 17.12 6.92 -4.51
CA PRO A 116 17.88 6.72 -5.76
C PRO A 116 19.15 7.57 -5.88
N ASP A 117 19.23 8.69 -5.20
CA ASP A 117 20.41 9.57 -5.20
C ASP A 117 21.30 9.34 -3.97
N GLY A 118 21.05 8.26 -3.20
CA GLY A 118 21.82 7.85 -2.02
C GLY A 118 21.47 8.58 -0.74
N GLU A 119 20.49 9.47 -0.78
CA GLU A 119 19.97 10.21 0.36
C GLU A 119 19.19 9.32 1.32
N ALA A 120 19.08 9.73 2.58
CA ALA A 120 18.30 9.00 3.57
C ALA A 120 16.79 9.17 3.31
N TRP A 121 16.08 8.05 3.18
CA TRP A 121 14.63 8.01 3.13
C TRP A 121 14.04 7.49 4.43
N PHE A 122 13.04 8.20 4.94
CA PHE A 122 12.34 7.90 6.18
C PHE A 122 10.99 7.21 5.96
N VAL A 123 10.69 6.88 4.71
CA VAL A 123 9.58 6.02 4.28
C VAL A 123 10.06 5.11 3.17
N GLY A 124 9.67 3.82 3.23
CA GLY A 124 9.87 2.85 2.15
C GLY A 124 8.53 2.43 1.57
N PHE A 125 8.51 1.96 0.32
CA PHE A 125 7.29 1.56 -0.38
C PHE A 125 7.33 0.10 -0.79
N GLU A 126 6.14 -0.55 -0.88
CA GLU A 126 6.00 -1.97 -1.20
C GLU A 126 6.96 -2.83 -0.35
N TRP A 127 7.03 -2.51 0.92
CA TRP A 127 8.03 -3.06 1.81
C TRP A 127 7.74 -4.52 2.16
N VAL A 128 8.75 -5.36 2.00
CA VAL A 128 8.74 -6.78 2.40
C VAL A 128 9.68 -6.94 3.57
N GLY A 129 9.28 -7.68 4.60
CA GLY A 129 10.10 -7.95 5.77
C GLY A 129 11.46 -8.59 5.42
N SER A 130 12.39 -8.53 6.36
CA SER A 130 13.74 -9.10 6.20
C SER A 130 13.78 -10.63 6.17
N GLU A 131 12.70 -11.26 6.61
CA GLU A 131 12.57 -12.72 6.74
C GLU A 131 11.27 -13.23 6.10
N ASN A 132 11.20 -14.51 5.86
CA ASN A 132 10.03 -15.16 5.30
C ASN A 132 8.98 -15.48 6.38
N TYR A 133 8.43 -14.45 7.01
CA TYR A 133 7.50 -14.59 8.14
C TYR A 133 6.24 -15.41 7.82
N LEU A 134 5.79 -15.34 6.57
CA LEU A 134 4.52 -15.95 6.14
C LEU A 134 4.71 -17.14 5.20
N ASN A 135 5.95 -17.64 5.02
CA ASN A 135 6.27 -18.72 4.07
C ASN A 135 5.81 -18.42 2.63
N GLU A 136 5.87 -17.14 2.22
CA GLU A 136 5.46 -16.68 0.90
C GLU A 136 6.62 -16.53 -0.08
N TRP A 137 7.87 -16.56 0.42
CA TRP A 137 9.01 -16.37 -0.44
C TRP A 137 9.14 -17.52 -1.46
N PRO A 138 9.63 -17.22 -2.67
CA PRO A 138 9.90 -18.24 -3.63
C PRO A 138 10.95 -19.24 -3.10
N PRO A 139 10.94 -20.50 -3.54
CA PRO A 139 11.90 -21.51 -3.09
C PRO A 139 13.37 -21.12 -3.38
N THR A 140 13.57 -20.27 -4.39
CA THR A 140 14.91 -19.77 -4.78
C THR A 140 14.84 -18.28 -5.06
N GLY A 141 15.88 -17.56 -4.68
CA GLY A 141 15.99 -16.11 -4.88
C GLY A 141 15.31 -15.28 -3.79
N LYS A 142 15.31 -13.97 -3.99
CA LYS A 142 14.67 -13.01 -3.09
C LYS A 142 13.22 -12.73 -3.53
N PRO A 143 12.33 -12.42 -2.60
CA PRO A 143 10.99 -11.99 -2.95
C PRO A 143 11.05 -10.68 -3.75
N LYS A 144 10.14 -10.56 -4.72
CA LYS A 144 9.98 -9.31 -5.47
C LYS A 144 8.96 -8.44 -4.73
N ARG A 145 9.34 -7.24 -4.37
CA ARG A 145 8.46 -6.25 -3.72
C ARG A 145 7.27 -5.94 -4.64
N GLY A 146 6.08 -5.84 -4.06
CA GLY A 146 4.85 -5.58 -4.82
C GLY A 146 4.35 -6.75 -5.70
N ALA A 147 4.89 -7.97 -5.54
CA ALA A 147 4.46 -9.12 -6.34
C ALA A 147 4.56 -10.45 -5.59
N ASN A 148 3.46 -11.21 -5.54
CA ASN A 148 3.37 -12.60 -5.03
C ASN A 148 3.80 -12.84 -3.57
N VAL A 149 4.14 -11.79 -2.84
CA VAL A 149 4.46 -11.80 -1.41
C VAL A 149 3.72 -10.67 -0.72
N THR A 150 3.51 -10.80 0.58
CA THR A 150 2.94 -9.70 1.36
C THR A 150 3.92 -8.55 1.41
N SER A 151 3.47 -7.40 0.92
CA SER A 151 4.17 -6.12 1.01
C SER A 151 3.28 -5.13 1.74
N ALA A 152 3.83 -4.33 2.63
CA ALA A 152 3.14 -3.14 3.11
C ALA A 152 3.27 -2.04 2.06
N ASP A 153 2.17 -1.33 1.76
CA ASP A 153 2.18 -0.23 0.78
C ASP A 153 3.24 0.83 1.13
N ALA A 154 3.39 1.12 2.43
CA ALA A 154 4.52 1.89 2.93
C ALA A 154 4.98 1.42 4.32
N VAL A 155 6.21 1.77 4.69
CA VAL A 155 6.79 1.52 6.00
C VAL A 155 7.48 2.77 6.52
N LEU A 156 7.29 3.07 7.80
CA LEU A 156 8.02 4.09 8.52
C LEU A 156 8.68 3.48 9.75
N ARG A 157 9.82 4.02 10.15
CA ARG A 157 10.49 3.66 11.41
C ARG A 157 10.73 4.90 12.23
N PHE A 158 10.53 4.78 13.53
CA PHE A 158 10.74 5.91 14.43
C PHE A 158 11.05 5.43 15.85
N ARG A 159 11.56 6.36 16.67
CA ARG A 159 11.72 6.16 18.10
C ARG A 159 10.74 7.05 18.84
N GLN A 160 9.97 6.46 19.74
CA GLN A 160 9.05 7.16 20.62
C GLN A 160 9.12 6.56 22.01
N ALA A 161 9.17 7.39 23.06
CA ALA A 161 9.31 6.96 24.46
C ALA A 161 10.48 5.96 24.69
N GLY A 162 11.59 6.14 23.97
CA GLY A 162 12.79 5.30 24.06
C GLY A 162 12.69 3.94 23.36
N LYS A 163 11.56 3.64 22.69
CA LYS A 163 11.37 2.40 21.94
C LYS A 163 11.47 2.67 20.44
N MET A 164 12.04 1.72 19.72
CA MET A 164 12.02 1.71 18.25
C MET A 164 10.75 1.01 17.79
N GLU A 165 10.00 1.72 16.94
CA GLU A 165 8.73 1.26 16.40
C GLU A 165 8.82 1.18 14.86
N THR A 166 8.09 0.23 14.31
CA THR A 166 7.90 0.11 12.84
C THR A 166 6.41 0.20 12.55
N LEU A 167 6.02 1.16 11.75
CA LEU A 167 4.65 1.36 11.28
C LEU A 167 4.52 0.80 9.87
N LEU A 168 3.74 -0.26 9.73
CA LEU A 168 3.32 -0.78 8.44
C LEU A 168 2.04 -0.05 8.02
N VAL A 169 2.03 0.47 6.81
CA VAL A 169 0.90 1.23 6.26
C VAL A 169 0.28 0.42 5.14
N GLU A 170 -1.00 0.10 5.30
CA GLU A 170 -1.85 -0.45 4.25
C GLU A 170 -2.73 0.68 3.72
N TRP A 171 -2.48 1.11 2.48
CA TRP A 171 -3.13 2.27 1.89
C TRP A 171 -4.37 1.87 1.09
N LYS A 172 -5.50 2.47 1.40
CA LYS A 172 -6.74 2.26 0.67
C LYS A 172 -7.27 3.58 0.13
N TYR A 173 -7.84 3.52 -1.06
CA TYR A 173 -8.38 4.72 -1.71
C TYR A 173 -9.87 4.53 -2.05
N THR A 174 -10.19 3.62 -2.96
CA THR A 174 -11.58 3.42 -3.41
C THR A 174 -11.98 1.95 -3.44
N GLU A 175 -11.23 1.09 -2.79
CA GLU A 175 -11.50 -0.34 -2.73
C GLU A 175 -12.83 -0.63 -2.04
N THR A 176 -13.55 -1.61 -2.57
CA THR A 176 -14.78 -2.12 -1.96
C THR A 176 -14.54 -3.52 -1.43
N TYR A 177 -15.14 -3.81 -0.29
CA TYR A 177 -14.99 -5.08 0.43
C TYR A 177 -16.32 -5.82 0.53
N GLY A 178 -16.29 -7.04 1.05
CA GLY A 178 -17.48 -7.85 1.31
C GLY A 178 -17.65 -9.03 0.35
N SER A 179 -16.77 -9.19 -0.63
CA SER A 179 -16.76 -10.41 -1.43
C SER A 179 -16.12 -11.56 -0.66
N PRO A 180 -16.73 -12.76 -0.65
CA PRO A 180 -16.14 -13.92 -0.02
C PRO A 180 -14.82 -14.31 -0.72
N PRO A 181 -13.86 -14.90 0.02
CA PRO A 181 -12.65 -15.42 -0.58
C PRO A 181 -13.02 -16.51 -1.60
N GLN A 182 -12.21 -16.62 -2.67
CA GLN A 182 -12.42 -17.69 -3.64
C GLN A 182 -12.22 -19.05 -2.95
N ALA A 183 -13.21 -19.93 -3.02
CA ALA A 183 -13.19 -21.23 -2.35
C ALA A 183 -11.92 -22.06 -2.66
N LYS A 184 -11.39 -21.96 -3.89
CA LYS A 184 -10.16 -22.64 -4.30
C LYS A 184 -8.89 -22.14 -3.60
N SER A 185 -8.89 -20.93 -3.06
CA SER A 185 -7.72 -20.34 -2.38
C SER A 185 -7.68 -20.62 -0.87
N GLU A 186 -8.80 -20.98 -0.29
CA GLU A 186 -8.94 -21.19 1.16
C GLU A 186 -8.07 -22.35 1.70
N PRO A 187 -8.01 -23.53 1.08
CA PRO A 187 -7.14 -24.63 1.55
C PRO A 187 -5.66 -24.24 1.52
N GLU A 188 -5.21 -23.51 0.50
CA GLU A 188 -3.83 -23.05 0.38
C GLU A 188 -3.51 -21.99 1.46
N ARG A 189 -4.42 -21.06 1.73
CA ARG A 189 -4.28 -20.09 2.80
C ARG A 189 -4.21 -20.76 4.17
N LEU A 190 -5.07 -21.73 4.44
CA LEU A 190 -5.03 -22.52 5.67
C LEU A 190 -3.68 -23.23 5.83
N ARG A 191 -3.25 -23.95 4.82
CA ARG A 191 -1.98 -24.68 4.83
C ARG A 191 -0.80 -23.75 5.12
N ARG A 192 -0.81 -22.55 4.57
CA ARG A 192 0.28 -21.57 4.69
C ARG A 192 0.32 -20.88 6.04
N TYR A 193 -0.83 -20.41 6.50
CA TYR A 193 -0.87 -19.46 7.62
C TYR A 193 -1.27 -20.10 8.96
N GLN A 194 -2.00 -21.22 8.96
CA GLN A 194 -2.51 -21.81 10.19
C GLN A 194 -1.40 -22.13 11.21
N ALA A 195 -0.32 -22.75 10.75
CA ALA A 195 0.79 -23.16 11.63
C ALA A 195 1.61 -21.96 12.16
N ILE A 196 1.50 -20.78 11.55
CA ILE A 196 2.23 -19.57 11.95
C ILE A 196 1.35 -18.69 12.81
N ALA A 197 0.21 -18.29 12.30
CA ALA A 197 -0.64 -17.28 12.92
C ALA A 197 -1.38 -17.79 14.15
N PHE A 198 -1.79 -19.06 14.13
CA PHE A 198 -2.54 -19.72 15.21
C PHE A 198 -1.70 -20.70 16.04
N ALA A 199 -0.37 -20.64 15.90
CA ALA A 199 0.52 -21.38 16.80
C ALA A 199 0.33 -20.93 18.27
N PRO A 200 0.69 -21.76 19.26
CA PRO A 200 0.55 -21.39 20.69
C PRO A 200 1.17 -20.04 21.07
N PHE A 201 2.22 -19.63 20.37
CA PHE A 201 2.90 -18.33 20.52
C PHE A 201 2.77 -17.45 19.29
N GLY A 202 1.83 -17.75 18.39
CA GLY A 202 1.55 -16.96 17.21
C GLY A 202 0.83 -15.65 17.54
N PRO A 203 0.75 -14.73 16.57
CA PRO A 203 0.14 -13.41 16.75
C PRO A 203 -1.37 -13.47 17.03
N ILE A 204 -2.06 -14.55 16.62
CA ILE A 204 -3.50 -14.71 16.86
C ILE A 204 -3.72 -15.62 18.06
N ARG A 205 -4.35 -15.09 19.08
CA ARG A 205 -4.70 -15.87 20.29
C ARG A 205 -5.72 -16.96 19.95
N SER A 206 -5.47 -18.18 20.42
CA SER A 206 -6.37 -19.33 20.19
C SER A 206 -7.74 -19.15 20.87
N ASP A 207 -7.83 -18.32 21.92
CA ASP A 207 -9.05 -18.01 22.67
C ASP A 207 -9.81 -16.78 22.10
N ALA A 208 -9.36 -16.21 20.98
CA ALA A 208 -10.05 -15.10 20.32
C ALA A 208 -11.43 -15.45 19.75
N GLY A 209 -11.78 -16.74 19.70
CA GLY A 209 -13.07 -17.22 19.17
C GLY A 209 -13.22 -17.11 17.66
N LEU A 210 -12.14 -16.75 16.95
CA LEU A 210 -12.13 -16.60 15.49
C LEU A 210 -11.71 -17.90 14.82
N LYS A 211 -12.43 -18.27 13.76
CA LYS A 211 -11.97 -19.33 12.86
C LYS A 211 -10.94 -18.76 11.88
N PRO A 212 -9.87 -19.53 11.53
CA PRO A 212 -8.88 -19.07 10.56
C PRO A 212 -9.49 -18.58 9.25
N THR A 213 -10.53 -19.23 8.77
CA THR A 213 -11.23 -18.91 7.52
C THR A 213 -11.96 -17.55 7.56
N GLU A 214 -12.35 -17.07 8.74
CA GLU A 214 -12.99 -15.77 8.90
C GLU A 214 -12.01 -14.62 8.62
N LEU A 215 -10.72 -14.84 8.85
CA LEU A 215 -9.66 -13.87 8.56
C LEU A 215 -9.26 -13.84 7.08
N PHE A 216 -9.80 -14.71 6.23
CA PHE A 216 -9.51 -14.70 4.78
C PHE A 216 -10.43 -13.78 3.98
N TRP A 217 -11.38 -13.12 4.64
CA TRP A 217 -12.24 -12.10 4.04
C TRP A 217 -11.54 -10.75 4.01
N GLU A 218 -11.70 -10.01 2.91
CA GLU A 218 -11.18 -8.65 2.83
C GLU A 218 -12.06 -7.68 3.64
N PRO A 219 -11.50 -6.71 4.36
CA PRO A 219 -10.09 -6.35 4.43
C PRO A 219 -9.27 -7.13 5.46
N PHE A 220 -9.87 -8.02 6.25
CA PHE A 220 -9.19 -8.75 7.34
C PHE A 220 -8.00 -9.56 6.84
N TYR A 221 -8.09 -10.13 5.64
CA TYR A 221 -7.00 -10.91 5.06
C TYR A 221 -5.75 -10.07 4.82
N GLN A 222 -5.89 -8.82 4.42
CA GLN A 222 -4.76 -7.91 4.25
C GLN A 222 -4.14 -7.56 5.61
N LEU A 223 -4.96 -7.14 6.57
CA LEU A 223 -4.49 -6.83 7.93
C LEU A 223 -3.85 -8.03 8.62
N PHE A 224 -4.40 -9.22 8.41
CA PHE A 224 -3.86 -10.47 8.96
C PHE A 224 -2.45 -10.79 8.47
N ARG A 225 -2.10 -10.36 7.26
CA ARG A 225 -0.79 -10.61 6.64
C ARG A 225 0.26 -9.57 6.99
N GLN A 226 -0.14 -8.39 7.46
CA GLN A 226 0.74 -7.31 7.94
C GLN A 226 1.21 -7.58 9.38
#